data_13df2d129620cc96a9bfc8bee0dfb11b
#
_entry.id   13df2d129620cc96a9bfc8bee0dfb11b
#
_cell.length_a   1.000
_cell.length_b   1.000
_cell.length_c   1.000
_cell.angle_alpha   90.00
_cell.angle_beta   90.00
_cell.angle_gamma   90.00
#
_symmetry.space_group_name_H-M   'P 1'
#
loop_
_entity.id
_entity.type
_entity.pdbx_description
1 polymer ?
#
loop_
_entity_poly.entity_id
_entity_poly.type
_entity_poly.pdbx_seq_one_letter_code
_entity_poly.pdbx_strand_id
1 'polypeptide(L)'
;MQAHPIHIRPISPDDLSVYRALRLEALQAHPEAFTSDYAEQAAQPESFWQQRLNDNHNHPHQIIYGAEESDEFVGMTGIGCGSSPKTVHSAWIWGVYVKPTYRGQQLGERLLHACIDWARTHGVKVVKLGVMVGNEAALKCYTRCGFVTYGREPLALCVD
;
A
#
# COMPACT_ATOMS: atom_id res chain seq x y z
N MET A 1 -9.13 3.52 28.50
CA MET A 1 -8.98 2.49 27.44
C MET A 1 -7.51 2.33 27.14
N GLN A 2 -6.99 1.14 27.32
CA GLN A 2 -5.61 0.85 26.89
C GLN A 2 -5.63 0.78 25.36
N ALA A 3 -4.88 1.64 24.71
CA ALA A 3 -4.64 1.54 23.28
C ALA A 3 -3.88 0.24 23.03
N HIS A 4 -4.41 -0.64 22.19
CA HIS A 4 -3.69 -1.84 21.78
C HIS A 4 -2.52 -1.45 20.88
N PRO A 5 -1.35 -2.12 21.02
CA PRO A 5 -0.22 -1.80 20.16
C PRO A 5 -0.54 -2.14 18.70
N ILE A 6 -0.17 -1.23 17.78
CA ILE A 6 -0.31 -1.46 16.35
C ILE A 6 0.97 -2.14 15.84
N HIS A 7 0.80 -3.27 15.18
CA HIS A 7 1.89 -4.04 14.58
C HIS A 7 1.90 -3.90 13.06
N ILE A 8 3.08 -3.68 12.48
CA ILE A 8 3.26 -3.76 11.03
C ILE A 8 3.74 -5.16 10.69
N ARG A 9 2.99 -5.87 9.86
CA ARG A 9 3.33 -7.21 9.42
C ARG A 9 2.94 -7.49 7.97
N PRO A 10 3.56 -8.46 7.31
CA PRO A 10 3.08 -8.94 6.01
C PRO A 10 1.63 -9.44 6.11
N ILE A 11 0.85 -9.14 5.08
CA ILE A 11 -0.50 -9.70 4.92
C ILE A 11 -0.35 -11.11 4.33
N SER A 12 -1.06 -12.07 4.90
CA SER A 12 -1.06 -13.46 4.48
C SER A 12 -2.39 -13.89 3.84
N PRO A 13 -2.45 -15.06 3.19
CA PRO A 13 -3.72 -15.60 2.67
C PRO A 13 -4.83 -15.77 3.71
N ASP A 14 -4.48 -15.95 4.99
CA ASP A 14 -5.45 -16.09 6.08
C ASP A 14 -6.15 -14.76 6.43
N ASP A 15 -5.61 -13.63 5.97
CA ASP A 15 -6.14 -12.30 6.22
C ASP A 15 -7.20 -11.85 5.19
N LEU A 16 -7.75 -12.75 4.39
CA LEU A 16 -8.60 -12.42 3.25
C LEU A 16 -9.73 -11.46 3.60
N SER A 17 -10.52 -11.76 4.62
CA SER A 17 -11.69 -10.97 4.97
C SER A 17 -11.33 -9.56 5.45
N VAL A 18 -10.31 -9.45 6.32
CA VAL A 18 -9.87 -8.15 6.87
C VAL A 18 -9.14 -7.31 5.83
N TYR A 19 -8.35 -7.94 4.96
CA TYR A 19 -7.69 -7.25 3.85
C TYR A 19 -8.70 -6.73 2.82
N ARG A 20 -9.65 -7.58 2.39
CA ARG A 20 -10.71 -7.20 1.45
C ARG A 20 -11.50 -6.01 1.96
N ALA A 21 -11.91 -6.06 3.24
CA ALA A 21 -12.68 -4.98 3.85
C ALA A 21 -11.91 -3.65 3.83
N LEU A 22 -10.64 -3.65 4.25
CA LEU A 22 -9.81 -2.45 4.24
C LEU A 22 -9.54 -1.93 2.82
N ARG A 23 -9.29 -2.83 1.87
CA ARG A 23 -9.03 -2.45 0.48
C ARG A 23 -10.25 -1.78 -0.15
N LEU A 24 -11.44 -2.34 0.04
CA LEU A 24 -12.69 -1.78 -0.47
C LEU A 24 -13.03 -0.45 0.20
N GLU A 25 -12.81 -0.33 1.51
CA GLU A 25 -12.94 0.95 2.22
C GLU A 25 -12.04 2.03 1.60
N ALA A 26 -10.77 1.71 1.37
CA ALA A 26 -9.82 2.65 0.77
C ALA A 26 -10.24 3.12 -0.63
N LEU A 27 -10.66 2.20 -1.49
CA LEU A 27 -11.11 2.51 -2.86
C LEU A 27 -12.37 3.38 -2.88
N GLN A 28 -13.30 3.13 -1.95
CA GLN A 28 -14.53 3.90 -1.84
C GLN A 28 -14.27 5.31 -1.27
N ALA A 29 -13.41 5.41 -0.27
CA ALA A 29 -13.14 6.67 0.40
C ALA A 29 -12.25 7.62 -0.42
N HIS A 30 -11.32 7.08 -1.21
CA HIS A 30 -10.32 7.85 -1.96
C HIS A 30 -10.11 7.31 -3.37
N PRO A 31 -11.14 7.34 -4.24
CA PRO A 31 -11.04 6.81 -5.60
C PRO A 31 -9.90 7.47 -6.40
N GLU A 32 -9.60 8.73 -6.13
CA GLU A 32 -8.53 9.48 -6.79
C GLU A 32 -7.11 9.01 -6.40
N ALA A 33 -6.97 8.26 -5.33
CA ALA A 33 -5.65 7.80 -4.85
C ALA A 33 -5.27 6.41 -5.38
N PHE A 34 -6.16 5.75 -6.09
CA PHE A 34 -5.96 4.37 -6.56
C PHE A 34 -6.25 4.24 -8.06
N THR A 35 -5.50 3.37 -8.72
CA THR A 35 -5.76 3.01 -10.13
C THR A 35 -6.89 1.98 -10.29
N SER A 36 -7.22 1.25 -9.23
CA SER A 36 -8.29 0.27 -9.21
C SER A 36 -9.63 0.94 -8.89
N ASP A 37 -10.70 0.49 -9.55
CA ASP A 37 -12.07 0.95 -9.32
C ASP A 37 -12.76 0.17 -8.19
N TYR A 38 -13.54 0.88 -7.36
CA TYR A 38 -14.27 0.25 -6.25
C TYR A 38 -15.34 -0.71 -6.74
N ALA A 39 -16.20 -0.30 -7.68
CA ALA A 39 -17.32 -1.12 -8.14
C ALA A 39 -16.82 -2.40 -8.83
N GLU A 40 -15.76 -2.28 -9.62
CA GLU A 40 -15.10 -3.42 -10.25
C GLU A 40 -14.57 -4.40 -9.21
N GLN A 41 -13.83 -3.93 -8.20
CA GLN A 41 -13.25 -4.81 -7.18
C GLN A 41 -14.30 -5.38 -6.22
N ALA A 42 -15.30 -4.60 -5.85
CA ALA A 42 -16.39 -5.07 -4.98
C ALA A 42 -17.22 -6.21 -5.62
N ALA A 43 -17.33 -6.20 -6.95
CA ALA A 43 -18.02 -7.24 -7.72
C ALA A 43 -17.22 -8.54 -7.86
N GLN A 44 -15.92 -8.55 -7.53
CA GLN A 44 -15.08 -9.74 -7.64
C GLN A 44 -15.48 -10.82 -6.63
N PRO A 45 -15.46 -12.09 -7.04
CA PRO A 45 -15.74 -13.21 -6.14
C PRO A 45 -14.61 -13.38 -5.11
N GLU A 46 -14.89 -14.12 -4.04
CA GLU A 46 -13.91 -14.43 -3.01
C GLU A 46 -12.65 -15.09 -3.58
N SER A 47 -12.80 -15.94 -4.61
CA SER A 47 -11.69 -16.60 -5.29
C SER A 47 -10.68 -15.63 -5.90
N PHE A 48 -11.13 -14.48 -6.39
CA PHE A 48 -10.25 -13.43 -6.89
C PHE A 48 -9.35 -12.88 -5.77
N TRP A 49 -9.92 -12.60 -4.61
CA TRP A 49 -9.20 -12.07 -3.45
C TRP A 49 -8.24 -13.11 -2.87
N GLN A 50 -8.67 -14.38 -2.80
CA GLN A 50 -7.81 -15.46 -2.35
C GLN A 50 -6.61 -15.66 -3.28
N GLN A 51 -6.84 -15.65 -4.60
CA GLN A 51 -5.77 -15.76 -5.59
C GLN A 51 -4.78 -14.60 -5.46
N ARG A 52 -5.28 -13.38 -5.31
CA ARG A 52 -4.45 -12.18 -5.13
C ARG A 52 -3.53 -12.28 -3.92
N LEU A 53 -4.05 -12.75 -2.78
CA LEU A 53 -3.25 -12.92 -1.57
C LEU A 53 -2.26 -14.08 -1.68
N ASN A 54 -2.65 -15.19 -2.28
CA ASN A 54 -1.77 -16.32 -2.55
C ASN A 54 -0.60 -15.92 -3.46
N ASP A 55 -0.90 -15.23 -4.55
CA ASP A 55 0.11 -14.76 -5.51
C ASP A 55 1.08 -13.78 -4.84
N ASN A 56 0.56 -12.86 -4.04
CA ASN A 56 1.38 -11.91 -3.32
C ASN A 56 2.26 -12.58 -2.26
N HIS A 57 1.71 -13.49 -1.48
CA HIS A 57 2.42 -14.16 -0.38
C HIS A 57 3.63 -14.96 -0.85
N ASN A 58 3.51 -15.61 -2.00
CA ASN A 58 4.56 -16.44 -2.58
C ASN A 58 5.43 -15.70 -3.60
N HIS A 59 5.18 -14.43 -3.84
CA HIS A 59 5.88 -13.68 -4.87
C HIS A 59 7.27 -13.24 -4.41
N PRO A 60 8.34 -13.57 -5.17
CA PRO A 60 9.70 -13.23 -4.75
C PRO A 60 10.04 -11.74 -4.85
N HIS A 61 9.23 -10.96 -5.58
CA HIS A 61 9.53 -9.58 -5.94
C HIS A 61 8.48 -8.59 -5.44
N GLN A 62 7.56 -9.00 -4.57
CA GLN A 62 6.57 -8.08 -3.99
C GLN A 62 6.07 -8.56 -2.63
N ILE A 63 5.52 -7.62 -1.85
CA ILE A 63 4.91 -7.87 -0.55
C ILE A 63 3.85 -6.81 -0.25
N ILE A 64 2.82 -7.19 0.51
CA ILE A 64 1.85 -6.26 1.09
C ILE A 64 2.00 -6.29 2.60
N TYR A 65 2.11 -5.11 3.21
CA TYR A 65 2.10 -4.91 4.65
C TYR A 65 0.77 -4.39 5.14
N GLY A 66 0.32 -4.89 6.28
CA GLY A 66 -0.80 -4.38 7.05
C GLY A 66 -0.35 -3.80 8.38
N ALA A 67 -1.01 -2.75 8.81
CA ALA A 67 -0.94 -2.26 10.17
C ALA A 67 -2.12 -2.84 10.95
N GLU A 68 -1.84 -3.71 11.90
CA GLU A 68 -2.83 -4.50 12.63
C GLU A 68 -3.01 -3.98 14.05
N GLU A 69 -4.26 -3.80 14.44
CA GLU A 69 -4.70 -3.58 15.82
C GLU A 69 -5.87 -4.50 16.14
N SER A 70 -5.76 -5.34 17.15
CA SER A 70 -6.85 -6.21 17.62
C SER A 70 -7.49 -7.07 16.51
N ASP A 71 -6.65 -7.75 15.72
CA ASP A 71 -7.06 -8.63 14.61
C ASP A 71 -7.75 -7.92 13.43
N GLU A 72 -7.68 -6.59 13.37
CA GLU A 72 -8.13 -5.79 12.23
C GLU A 72 -6.99 -5.02 11.60
N PHE A 73 -7.05 -4.81 10.29
CA PHE A 73 -6.13 -3.89 9.62
C PHE A 73 -6.66 -2.45 9.65
N VAL A 74 -5.82 -1.54 10.12
CA VAL A 74 -6.10 -0.10 10.20
C VAL A 74 -5.28 0.71 9.18
N GLY A 75 -4.40 0.05 8.48
CA GLY A 75 -3.62 0.60 7.38
C GLY A 75 -2.99 -0.49 6.53
N MET A 76 -2.58 -0.15 5.33
CA MET A 76 -1.92 -1.06 4.39
C MET A 76 -1.01 -0.32 3.42
N THR A 77 -0.10 -1.04 2.81
CA THR A 77 0.68 -0.63 1.65
C THR A 77 1.32 -1.85 0.98
N GLY A 78 1.62 -1.74 -0.29
CA GLY A 78 2.37 -2.76 -1.01
C GLY A 78 3.62 -2.20 -1.65
N ILE A 79 4.60 -3.04 -1.89
CA ILE A 79 5.81 -2.74 -2.65
C ILE A 79 6.17 -3.92 -3.54
N GLY A 80 6.66 -3.63 -4.73
CA GLY A 80 7.19 -4.65 -5.64
C GLY A 80 8.23 -4.07 -6.58
N CYS A 81 9.17 -4.91 -6.99
CA CYS A 81 10.16 -4.57 -8.00
C CYS A 81 9.96 -5.39 -9.28
N GLY A 82 10.64 -4.99 -10.34
CA GLY A 82 10.64 -5.75 -11.59
C GLY A 82 11.30 -7.12 -11.42
N SER A 83 10.93 -8.06 -12.27
CA SER A 83 11.46 -9.43 -12.25
C SER A 83 12.62 -9.67 -13.23
N SER A 84 12.88 -8.72 -14.13
CA SER A 84 13.98 -8.84 -15.09
C SER A 84 15.28 -8.24 -14.54
N PRO A 85 16.46 -8.68 -15.05
CA PRO A 85 17.74 -8.10 -14.62
C PRO A 85 17.85 -6.58 -14.76
N LYS A 86 17.12 -6.00 -15.71
CA LYS A 86 17.12 -4.54 -15.96
C LYS A 86 16.17 -3.77 -15.07
N THR A 87 15.22 -4.41 -14.39
CA THR A 87 14.16 -3.76 -13.63
C THR A 87 14.11 -4.13 -12.15
N VAL A 88 14.79 -5.21 -11.76
CA VAL A 88 14.80 -5.71 -10.38
C VAL A 88 15.34 -4.70 -9.35
N HIS A 89 16.15 -3.74 -9.80
CA HIS A 89 16.71 -2.68 -8.94
C HIS A 89 15.71 -1.55 -8.63
N SER A 90 14.54 -1.54 -9.26
CA SER A 90 13.55 -0.46 -9.17
C SER A 90 12.23 -0.99 -8.65
N ALA A 91 11.76 -0.44 -7.54
CA ALA A 91 10.51 -0.83 -6.91
C ALA A 91 9.47 0.29 -6.94
N TRP A 92 8.20 -0.09 -6.90
CA TRP A 92 7.04 0.79 -6.75
C TRP A 92 6.28 0.46 -5.48
N ILE A 93 5.92 1.49 -4.74
CA ILE A 93 4.97 1.42 -3.63
C ILE A 93 3.58 1.77 -4.17
N TRP A 94 2.58 1.01 -3.75
CA TRP A 94 1.18 1.22 -4.10
C TRP A 94 0.26 1.01 -2.92
N GLY A 95 -0.98 1.51 -3.05
CA GLY A 95 -2.05 1.20 -2.12
C GLY A 95 -1.82 1.68 -0.70
N VAL A 96 -1.12 2.81 -0.52
CA VAL A 96 -0.90 3.41 0.80
C VAL A 96 -2.23 3.93 1.34
N TYR A 97 -2.69 3.37 2.44
CA TYR A 97 -3.91 3.78 3.10
C TYR A 97 -3.81 3.60 4.61
N VAL A 98 -4.32 4.59 5.35
CA VAL A 98 -4.50 4.55 6.80
C VAL A 98 -5.91 5.03 7.10
N LYS A 99 -6.66 4.25 7.90
CA LYS A 99 -8.01 4.64 8.33
C LYS A 99 -7.99 6.04 8.96
N PRO A 100 -8.99 6.91 8.69
CA PRO A 100 -8.98 8.29 9.17
C PRO A 100 -8.75 8.46 10.67
N THR A 101 -9.33 7.57 11.49
CA THR A 101 -9.20 7.58 12.95
C THR A 101 -7.79 7.27 13.46
N TYR A 102 -6.94 6.71 12.61
CA TYR A 102 -5.54 6.35 12.92
C TYR A 102 -4.51 7.28 12.31
N ARG A 103 -4.96 8.32 11.61
CA ARG A 103 -4.07 9.34 11.03
C ARG A 103 -3.46 10.22 12.12
N GLY A 104 -2.31 10.84 11.83
CA GLY A 104 -1.59 11.66 12.79
C GLY A 104 -0.77 10.88 13.82
N GLN A 105 -0.70 9.55 13.71
CA GLN A 105 0.07 8.66 14.59
C GLN A 105 1.31 8.08 13.89
N GLN A 106 1.77 8.70 12.83
CA GLN A 106 2.92 8.27 12.02
C GLN A 106 2.78 6.86 11.41
N LEU A 107 1.56 6.33 11.33
CA LEU A 107 1.33 4.97 10.85
C LEU A 107 1.67 4.81 9.37
N GLY A 108 1.36 5.82 8.55
CA GLY A 108 1.79 5.86 7.15
C GLY A 108 3.30 5.79 6.98
N GLU A 109 4.04 6.53 7.80
CA GLU A 109 5.51 6.49 7.79
C GLU A 109 6.05 5.12 8.21
N ARG A 110 5.46 4.49 9.23
CA ARG A 110 5.85 3.13 9.67
C ARG A 110 5.62 2.10 8.56
N LEU A 111 4.52 2.18 7.84
CA LEU A 111 4.23 1.33 6.68
C LEU A 111 5.25 1.54 5.56
N LEU A 112 5.57 2.79 5.23
CA LEU A 112 6.57 3.13 4.21
C LEU A 112 7.97 2.65 4.62
N HIS A 113 8.35 2.77 5.88
CA HIS A 113 9.63 2.25 6.38
C HIS A 113 9.72 0.73 6.26
N ALA A 114 8.64 0.00 6.51
CA ALA A 114 8.60 -1.45 6.26
C ALA A 114 8.89 -1.77 4.78
N CYS A 115 8.29 -1.02 3.85
CA CYS A 115 8.57 -1.15 2.43
C CYS A 115 10.03 -0.82 2.07
N ILE A 116 10.57 0.25 2.63
CA ILE A 116 11.96 0.67 2.38
C ILE A 116 12.94 -0.39 2.91
N ASP A 117 12.68 -0.95 4.08
CA ASP A 117 13.51 -2.01 4.65
C ASP A 117 13.45 -3.29 3.81
N TRP A 118 12.26 -3.66 3.34
CA TRP A 118 12.12 -4.76 2.37
C TRP A 118 12.94 -4.50 1.10
N ALA A 119 12.86 -3.29 0.56
CA ALA A 119 13.61 -2.90 -0.63
C ALA A 119 15.12 -3.05 -0.43
N ARG A 120 15.65 -2.63 0.72
CA ARG A 120 17.07 -2.78 1.07
C ARG A 120 17.50 -4.24 1.10
N THR A 121 16.70 -5.11 1.72
CA THR A 121 17.02 -6.55 1.81
C THR A 121 16.92 -7.28 0.47
N HIS A 122 16.21 -6.70 -0.51
CA HIS A 122 16.05 -7.26 -1.86
C HIS A 122 16.96 -6.62 -2.91
N GLY A 123 17.93 -5.81 -2.49
CA GLY A 123 18.90 -5.19 -3.41
C GLY A 123 18.31 -4.09 -4.31
N VAL A 124 17.14 -3.57 -3.96
CA VAL A 124 16.51 -2.46 -4.67
C VAL A 124 17.32 -1.18 -4.47
N LYS A 125 17.55 -0.43 -5.53
CA LYS A 125 18.35 0.80 -5.53
C LYS A 125 17.51 2.07 -5.56
N VAL A 126 16.28 1.97 -6.09
CA VAL A 126 15.35 3.10 -6.18
C VAL A 126 13.94 2.63 -5.88
N VAL A 127 13.26 3.36 -4.99
CA VAL A 127 11.85 3.16 -4.65
C VAL A 127 11.06 4.36 -5.13
N LYS A 128 9.97 4.11 -5.84
CA LYS A 128 9.10 5.12 -6.43
C LYS A 128 7.67 4.96 -5.91
N LEU A 129 6.94 6.05 -5.90
CA LEU A 129 5.50 6.06 -5.66
C LEU A 129 4.85 7.25 -6.37
N GLY A 130 3.55 7.18 -6.57
CA GLY A 130 2.75 8.27 -7.10
C GLY A 130 1.86 8.88 -6.03
N VAL A 131 1.60 10.18 -6.17
CA VAL A 131 0.67 10.92 -5.32
C VAL A 131 -0.09 11.93 -6.17
N MET A 132 -1.38 12.07 -5.93
CA MET A 132 -2.20 13.07 -6.60
C MET A 132 -1.77 14.48 -6.18
N VAL A 133 -1.73 15.37 -7.17
CA VAL A 133 -1.50 16.81 -6.91
C VAL A 133 -2.60 17.33 -5.98
N GLY A 134 -2.20 18.04 -4.92
CA GLY A 134 -3.12 18.55 -3.91
C GLY A 134 -3.29 17.65 -2.67
N ASN A 135 -2.79 16.42 -2.71
CA ASN A 135 -2.75 15.57 -1.52
C ASN A 135 -1.54 15.94 -0.64
N GLU A 136 -1.64 17.07 0.03
CA GLU A 136 -0.56 17.64 0.84
C GLU A 136 -0.17 16.76 2.04
N ALA A 137 -1.14 16.08 2.65
CA ALA A 137 -0.88 15.17 3.78
C ALA A 137 0.00 13.99 3.36
N ALA A 138 -0.31 13.35 2.22
CA ALA A 138 0.50 12.28 1.67
C ALA A 138 1.89 12.78 1.25
N LEU A 139 1.97 13.92 0.56
CA LEU A 139 3.22 14.52 0.13
C LEU A 139 4.16 14.80 1.31
N LYS A 140 3.63 15.35 2.42
CA LYS A 140 4.40 15.58 3.65
C LYS A 140 4.92 14.27 4.25
N CYS A 141 4.07 13.24 4.32
CA CYS A 141 4.45 11.92 4.79
C CYS A 141 5.61 11.34 3.95
N TYR A 142 5.48 11.37 2.64
CA TYR A 142 6.50 10.86 1.73
C TYR A 142 7.81 11.64 1.81
N THR A 143 7.73 12.96 1.90
CA THR A 143 8.91 13.82 2.08
C THR A 143 9.66 13.50 3.38
N ARG A 144 8.93 13.28 4.48
CA ARG A 144 9.54 12.85 5.76
C ARG A 144 10.24 11.50 5.66
N CYS A 145 9.77 10.60 4.80
CA CYS A 145 10.43 9.32 4.52
C CYS A 145 11.60 9.41 3.54
N GLY A 146 11.94 10.59 3.06
CA GLY A 146 13.07 10.83 2.16
C GLY A 146 12.76 10.81 0.68
N PHE A 147 11.47 10.76 0.29
CA PHE A 147 11.08 10.85 -1.11
C PHE A 147 11.19 12.28 -1.63
N VAL A 148 11.61 12.40 -2.89
CA VAL A 148 11.67 13.67 -3.62
C VAL A 148 10.88 13.57 -4.91
N THR A 149 10.18 14.64 -5.27
CA THR A 149 9.45 14.70 -6.53
C THR A 149 10.42 14.73 -7.70
N TYR A 150 10.27 13.81 -8.66
CA TYR A 150 11.09 13.78 -9.87
C TYR A 150 10.31 14.05 -11.16
N GLY A 151 9.02 14.13 -11.09
CA GLY A 151 8.19 14.40 -12.27
C GLY A 151 6.72 14.52 -11.96
N ARG A 152 5.95 14.92 -12.97
CA ARG A 152 4.49 14.99 -12.93
C ARG A 152 3.93 14.38 -14.20
N GLU A 153 2.97 13.49 -14.07
CA GLU A 153 2.25 12.85 -15.17
C GLU A 153 0.87 13.51 -15.33
N PRO A 154 0.65 14.27 -16.40
CA PRO A 154 -0.69 14.83 -16.70
C PRO A 154 -1.67 13.71 -17.04
N LEU A 155 -2.92 13.84 -16.57
CA LEU A 155 -4.02 12.92 -16.90
C LEU A 155 -3.72 11.44 -16.53
N ALA A 156 -2.96 11.21 -15.45
CA ALA A 156 -2.61 9.88 -15.00
C ALA A 156 -3.82 9.03 -14.59
N LEU A 157 -4.88 9.66 -14.06
CA LEU A 157 -6.15 9.03 -13.71
C LEU A 157 -7.32 9.84 -14.26
N CYS A 158 -8.39 9.13 -14.66
CA CYS A 158 -9.69 9.70 -14.95
C CYS A 158 -10.64 9.28 -13.82
N VAL A 159 -11.11 10.26 -13.06
CA VAL A 159 -12.08 10.05 -11.98
C VAL A 159 -13.26 10.94 -12.29
N ASP A 160 -14.42 10.34 -12.63
CA ASP A 160 -15.67 11.04 -12.94
C ASP A 160 -16.41 11.45 -11.66
#